data_1f8af7bda6f6a41bef650371fdcfe5fa
#
_entry.id   1f8af7bda6f6a41bef650371fdcfe5fa
#
_cell.length_a   1.000
_cell.length_b   1.000
_cell.length_c   1.000
_cell.angle_alpha   90.00
_cell.angle_beta   90.00
_cell.angle_gamma   90.00
#
_symmetry.space_group_name_H-M   'P 1'
#
loop_
_entity.id
_entity.type
_entity.pdbx_description
1 polymer ?
#
loop_
_entity_poly.entity_id
_entity_poly.type
_entity_poly.pdbx_seq_one_letter_code
_entity_poly.pdbx_strand_id
1 'polypeptide(L)'
;MKHSKSLTAFAALLLASCGGGGDSGGTPPIGGIQGSGRMVSIGAITGFGSIFVNGVEFATTGAQIDVGDRSGTEAELRIGQVVTVQGTVSANGTTGTATRVTFSADVEGPVTQLDVAAGTFVVLGQTVRVTSATHFDDDIVPSNIEGLAAPGLIVEVSGFQTAN
;
A
#
# COMPACT_ATOMS: atom_id res chain seq x y z
N MET A 1 17.07 -20.67 4.94
CA MET A 1 16.06 -19.80 4.32
C MET A 1 16.03 -18.54 5.14
N LYS A 2 16.44 -17.38 4.56
CA LYS A 2 16.33 -16.09 5.24
C LYS A 2 14.89 -15.64 5.04
N HIS A 3 14.12 -15.54 6.11
CA HIS A 3 12.80 -14.93 6.06
C HIS A 3 12.99 -13.41 5.97
N SER A 4 12.53 -12.82 4.87
CA SER A 4 12.36 -11.37 4.75
C SER A 4 11.18 -10.96 5.63
N LYS A 5 11.33 -9.93 6.44
CA LYS A 5 10.26 -9.39 7.27
C LYS A 5 9.59 -8.25 6.51
N SER A 6 8.27 -8.30 6.41
CA SER A 6 7.52 -7.31 5.63
C SER A 6 7.25 -6.05 6.45
N LEU A 7 7.52 -4.89 5.86
CA LEU A 7 7.17 -3.59 6.41
C LEU A 7 6.37 -2.82 5.36
N THR A 8 5.15 -2.45 5.72
CA THR A 8 4.29 -1.68 4.84
C THR A 8 4.24 -0.22 5.32
N ALA A 9 4.87 0.69 4.58
CA ALA A 9 4.92 2.10 4.92
C ALA A 9 3.87 2.90 4.14
N PHE A 10 2.96 3.56 4.85
CA PHE A 10 1.96 4.45 4.29
C PHE A 10 2.49 5.89 4.35
N ALA A 11 2.84 6.48 3.23
CA ALA A 11 3.11 7.92 3.15
C ALA A 11 1.84 8.64 2.68
N ALA A 12 1.13 9.30 3.57
CA ALA A 12 -0.02 10.13 3.21
C ALA A 12 0.47 11.44 2.57
N LEU A 13 0.16 11.65 1.31
CA LEU A 13 0.41 12.90 0.60
C LEU A 13 -0.68 13.93 0.99
N LEU A 14 -0.32 14.91 1.82
CA LEU A 14 -1.13 16.11 2.03
C LEU A 14 -0.90 17.08 0.88
N LEU A 15 -1.77 17.08 -0.10
CA LEU A 15 -1.82 18.15 -1.10
C LEU A 15 -2.47 19.38 -0.45
N ALA A 16 -1.67 20.36 -0.06
CA ALA A 16 -2.15 21.70 0.22
C ALA A 16 -2.49 22.39 -1.11
N SER A 17 -3.75 22.29 -1.53
CA SER A 17 -4.28 23.11 -2.61
C SER A 17 -4.65 24.47 -2.05
N CYS A 18 -3.93 25.50 -2.44
CA CYS A 18 -4.29 26.90 -2.19
C CYS A 18 -5.10 27.43 -3.36
N GLY A 19 -6.32 27.88 -3.07
CA GLY A 19 -6.94 29.00 -3.75
C GLY A 19 -7.97 28.75 -4.83
N GLY A 20 -9.19 29.25 -4.56
CA GLY A 20 -10.06 29.78 -5.60
C GLY A 20 -11.44 29.11 -5.71
N GLY A 21 -12.46 29.82 -5.23
CA GLY A 21 -13.85 29.48 -5.07
C GLY A 21 -14.58 28.89 -6.28
N GLY A 22 -15.65 28.17 -5.96
CA GLY A 22 -16.67 27.72 -6.91
C GLY A 22 -17.36 26.47 -6.37
N ASP A 23 -18.60 26.71 -5.90
CA ASP A 23 -19.58 25.71 -5.52
C ASP A 23 -19.67 24.53 -6.52
N SER A 24 -19.60 23.34 -6.04
CA SER A 24 -20.41 22.18 -6.44
C SER A 24 -19.82 20.92 -5.80
N GLY A 25 -20.61 20.16 -5.05
CA GLY A 25 -20.26 18.90 -4.42
C GLY A 25 -19.63 17.91 -5.43
N GLY A 26 -18.32 17.83 -5.39
CA GLY A 26 -17.53 16.92 -6.20
C GLY A 26 -16.91 15.83 -5.33
N THR A 27 -17.34 14.61 -5.52
CA THR A 27 -16.65 13.39 -5.10
C THR A 27 -15.17 13.49 -5.47
N PRO A 28 -14.24 13.08 -4.60
CA PRO A 28 -12.81 13.10 -4.95
C PRO A 28 -12.57 12.30 -6.23
N PRO A 29 -11.72 12.78 -7.16
CA PRO A 29 -11.48 12.07 -8.39
C PRO A 29 -10.85 10.72 -8.10
N ILE A 30 -11.58 9.67 -8.37
CA ILE A 30 -11.07 8.31 -8.46
C ILE A 30 -10.12 8.35 -9.65
N GLY A 31 -8.81 8.29 -9.40
CA GLY A 31 -7.80 8.19 -10.45
C GLY A 31 -7.95 6.88 -11.20
N GLY A 32 -8.89 6.83 -12.14
CA GLY A 32 -9.15 5.68 -12.99
C GLY A 32 -9.20 6.11 -14.45
N ILE A 33 -8.44 5.45 -15.30
CA ILE A 33 -8.58 5.56 -16.75
C ILE A 33 -9.86 4.81 -17.12
N GLN A 34 -10.91 5.54 -17.44
CA GLN A 34 -12.14 4.97 -17.99
C GLN A 34 -11.93 4.55 -19.44
N GLY A 35 -11.63 3.27 -19.64
CA GLY A 35 -11.64 2.62 -20.94
C GLY A 35 -12.30 1.26 -20.82
N SER A 36 -13.45 1.06 -21.46
CA SER A 36 -14.15 -0.21 -21.66
C SER A 36 -14.54 -1.01 -20.40
N GLY A 37 -15.07 -0.37 -19.36
CA GLY A 37 -15.59 -1.08 -18.18
C GLY A 37 -14.53 -1.74 -17.29
N ARG A 38 -13.26 -1.63 -17.63
CA ARG A 38 -12.14 -2.08 -16.79
C ARG A 38 -11.54 -0.89 -16.05
N MET A 39 -11.34 -1.07 -14.77
CA MET A 39 -10.76 -0.08 -13.89
C MET A 39 -9.45 -0.60 -13.32
N VAL A 40 -8.52 0.30 -13.12
CA VAL A 40 -7.30 0.05 -12.37
C VAL A 40 -7.34 0.94 -11.13
N SER A 41 -7.25 0.34 -9.95
CA SER A 41 -7.14 1.05 -8.68
C SER A 41 -5.79 0.72 -8.06
N ILE A 42 -5.04 1.74 -7.68
CA ILE A 42 -3.76 1.58 -6.97
C ILE A 42 -3.93 2.21 -5.60
N GLY A 43 -3.68 1.44 -4.55
CA GLY A 43 -3.84 1.93 -3.18
C GLY A 43 -3.49 0.87 -2.17
N ALA A 44 -3.43 1.31 -0.91
CA ALA A 44 -3.19 0.38 0.17
C ALA A 44 -4.43 -0.42 0.52
N ILE A 45 -4.22 -1.67 0.90
CA ILE A 45 -5.25 -2.51 1.49
C ILE A 45 -5.57 -1.96 2.88
N THR A 46 -6.84 -1.65 3.12
CA THR A 46 -7.33 -1.13 4.41
C THR A 46 -8.21 -2.12 5.16
N GLY A 47 -8.55 -3.26 4.57
CA GLY A 47 -9.37 -4.30 5.20
C GLY A 47 -9.47 -5.56 4.36
N PHE A 48 -9.93 -6.64 5.00
CA PHE A 48 -10.16 -7.97 4.42
C PHE A 48 -11.58 -8.47 4.66
N GLY A 49 -11.94 -9.54 3.94
CA GLY A 49 -13.28 -10.13 3.83
C GLY A 49 -13.84 -10.05 2.39
N SER A 50 -13.24 -9.37 1.59
CA SER A 50 -12.85 -8.88 0.28
C SER A 50 -11.68 -7.96 0.52
N ILE A 51 -11.02 -7.41 -0.49
CA ILE A 51 -9.99 -6.40 -0.24
C ILE A 51 -10.57 -4.99 -0.36
N PHE A 52 -10.26 -4.13 0.61
CA PHE A 52 -10.67 -2.73 0.60
C PHE A 52 -9.50 -1.87 0.12
N VAL A 53 -9.67 -1.19 -1.02
CA VAL A 53 -8.66 -0.32 -1.62
C VAL A 53 -9.32 0.99 -2.06
N ASN A 54 -8.81 2.12 -1.62
CA ASN A 54 -9.34 3.45 -1.94
C ASN A 54 -10.84 3.61 -1.62
N GLY A 55 -11.34 2.97 -0.55
CA GLY A 55 -12.75 3.01 -0.15
C GLY A 55 -13.67 2.11 -0.97
N VAL A 56 -13.13 1.31 -1.89
CA VAL A 56 -13.89 0.34 -2.67
C VAL A 56 -13.62 -1.06 -2.12
N GLU A 57 -14.69 -1.82 -1.89
CA GLU A 57 -14.64 -3.23 -1.54
C GLU A 57 -14.58 -4.07 -2.82
N PHE A 58 -13.46 -4.72 -3.08
CA PHE A 58 -13.27 -5.58 -4.25
C PHE A 58 -13.41 -7.05 -3.88
N ALA A 59 -14.43 -7.71 -4.43
CA ALA A 59 -14.53 -9.17 -4.38
C ALA A 59 -13.37 -9.79 -5.16
N THR A 60 -12.64 -10.71 -4.54
CA THR A 60 -11.44 -11.35 -5.10
C THR A 60 -11.69 -12.78 -5.56
N THR A 61 -12.91 -13.30 -5.37
CA THR A 61 -13.27 -14.66 -5.80
C THR A 61 -13.05 -14.82 -7.32
N GLY A 62 -12.12 -15.72 -7.67
CA GLY A 62 -11.74 -15.96 -9.07
C GLY A 62 -10.74 -14.94 -9.65
N ALA A 63 -10.28 -13.97 -8.86
CA ALA A 63 -9.22 -13.07 -9.28
C ALA A 63 -7.88 -13.80 -9.32
N GLN A 64 -7.03 -13.44 -10.29
CA GLN A 64 -5.62 -13.79 -10.23
C GLN A 64 -4.94 -12.88 -9.21
N ILE A 65 -4.21 -13.47 -8.26
CA ILE A 65 -3.43 -12.74 -7.28
C ILE A 65 -1.96 -13.02 -7.53
N ASP A 66 -1.18 -11.96 -7.72
CA ASP A 66 0.27 -12.04 -7.91
C ASP A 66 0.95 -11.34 -6.73
N VAL A 67 1.88 -12.03 -6.10
CA VAL A 67 2.66 -11.55 -4.95
C VAL A 67 4.14 -11.59 -5.34
N GLY A 68 4.72 -10.42 -5.59
CA GLY A 68 6.00 -10.33 -6.26
C GLY A 68 5.92 -10.93 -7.66
N ASP A 69 6.88 -11.79 -7.99
CA ASP A 69 7.00 -12.42 -9.31
C ASP A 69 6.27 -13.77 -9.43
N ARG A 70 5.37 -14.10 -8.50
CA ARG A 70 4.68 -15.41 -8.46
C ARG A 70 3.18 -15.27 -8.24
N SER A 71 2.43 -16.27 -8.65
CA SER A 71 1.04 -16.42 -8.25
C SER A 71 0.95 -16.67 -6.73
N GLY A 72 0.03 -15.97 -6.09
CA GLY A 72 -0.24 -16.03 -4.66
C GLY A 72 -1.71 -16.18 -4.36
N THR A 73 -2.05 -15.97 -3.11
CA THR A 73 -3.42 -16.01 -2.58
C THR A 73 -3.73 -14.77 -1.77
N GLU A 74 -5.02 -14.48 -1.54
CA GLU A 74 -5.46 -13.36 -0.69
C GLU A 74 -4.88 -13.47 0.73
N ALA A 75 -4.69 -14.68 1.26
CA ALA A 75 -4.13 -14.91 2.59
C ALA A 75 -2.66 -14.44 2.74
N GLU A 76 -1.97 -14.21 1.63
CA GLU A 76 -0.59 -13.69 1.62
C GLU A 76 -0.54 -12.16 1.59
N LEU A 77 -1.67 -11.50 1.30
CA LEU A 77 -1.76 -10.06 1.33
C LEU A 77 -1.91 -9.56 2.78
N ARG A 78 -1.51 -8.31 3.02
CA ARG A 78 -1.53 -7.68 4.36
C ARG A 78 -2.13 -6.28 4.28
N ILE A 79 -2.74 -5.83 5.40
CA ILE A 79 -3.16 -4.43 5.56
C ILE A 79 -1.95 -3.52 5.38
N GLY A 80 -2.15 -2.42 4.67
CA GLY A 80 -1.12 -1.43 4.37
C GLY A 80 -0.32 -1.71 3.09
N GLN A 81 -0.28 -2.93 2.56
CA GLN A 81 0.35 -3.21 1.27
C GLN A 81 -0.32 -2.40 0.15
N VAL A 82 0.48 -1.72 -0.64
CA VAL A 82 0.01 -1.02 -1.84
C VAL A 82 -0.12 -2.03 -2.97
N VAL A 83 -1.34 -2.17 -3.47
CA VAL A 83 -1.66 -3.12 -4.54
C VAL A 83 -2.23 -2.41 -5.76
N THR A 84 -2.05 -3.04 -6.91
CA THR A 84 -2.78 -2.70 -8.13
C THR A 84 -3.93 -3.68 -8.31
N VAL A 85 -5.17 -3.17 -8.28
CA VAL A 85 -6.38 -3.94 -8.53
C VAL A 85 -6.88 -3.62 -9.93
N GLN A 86 -7.03 -4.64 -10.78
CA GLN A 86 -7.72 -4.56 -12.06
C GLN A 86 -9.08 -5.22 -11.92
N GLY A 87 -10.12 -4.59 -12.41
CA GLY A 87 -11.46 -5.13 -12.26
C GLY A 87 -12.55 -4.16 -12.74
N THR A 88 -13.72 -4.31 -12.17
CA THR A 88 -14.87 -3.44 -12.40
C THR A 88 -15.33 -2.85 -11.07
N VAL A 89 -15.90 -1.66 -11.12
CA VAL A 89 -16.53 -1.01 -9.97
C VAL A 89 -17.99 -0.76 -10.29
N SER A 90 -18.85 -1.01 -9.32
CA SER A 90 -20.29 -0.77 -9.42
C SER A 90 -20.60 0.73 -9.59
N ALA A 91 -21.78 1.03 -10.10
CA ALA A 91 -22.19 2.42 -10.36
C ALA A 91 -22.22 3.30 -9.09
N ASN A 92 -22.37 2.71 -7.90
CA ASN A 92 -22.31 3.44 -6.63
C ASN A 92 -20.88 3.78 -6.16
N GLY A 93 -19.86 3.22 -6.82
CA GLY A 93 -18.45 3.48 -6.52
C GLY A 93 -17.91 2.83 -5.24
N THR A 94 -18.70 2.00 -4.54
CA THR A 94 -18.31 1.44 -3.23
C THR A 94 -17.95 -0.03 -3.25
N THR A 95 -18.38 -0.77 -4.29
CA THR A 95 -18.09 -2.19 -4.46
C THR A 95 -17.52 -2.46 -5.85
N GLY A 96 -16.79 -3.55 -5.98
CA GLY A 96 -16.21 -3.97 -7.25
C GLY A 96 -15.91 -5.46 -7.31
N THR A 97 -15.49 -5.93 -8.47
CA THR A 97 -15.00 -7.28 -8.66
C THR A 97 -13.61 -7.20 -9.26
N ALA A 98 -12.62 -7.73 -8.55
CA ALA A 98 -11.26 -7.83 -9.05
C ALA A 98 -11.14 -8.98 -10.06
N THR A 99 -10.42 -8.76 -11.13
CA THR A 99 -9.97 -9.81 -12.05
C THR A 99 -8.50 -10.15 -11.82
N ARG A 100 -7.73 -9.16 -11.32
CA ARG A 100 -6.32 -9.33 -10.93
C ARG A 100 -6.00 -8.41 -9.76
N VAL A 101 -5.22 -8.90 -8.83
CA VAL A 101 -4.59 -8.13 -7.76
C VAL A 101 -3.09 -8.37 -7.83
N THR A 102 -2.30 -7.32 -7.93
CA THR A 102 -0.84 -7.42 -7.96
C THR A 102 -0.26 -6.67 -6.77
N PHE A 103 0.55 -7.35 -5.99
CA PHE A 103 1.41 -6.77 -4.97
C PHE A 103 2.87 -6.91 -5.41
N SER A 104 3.63 -5.85 -5.26
CA SER A 104 5.09 -5.86 -5.39
C SER A 104 5.67 -4.87 -4.39
N ALA A 105 6.72 -5.27 -3.68
CA ALA A 105 7.45 -4.37 -2.81
C ALA A 105 8.11 -3.24 -3.62
N ASP A 106 8.16 -2.04 -3.03
CA ASP A 106 8.86 -0.90 -3.63
C ASP A 106 10.37 -1.01 -3.41
N VAL A 107 10.78 -1.50 -2.24
CA VAL A 107 12.17 -1.78 -1.92
C VAL A 107 12.28 -2.90 -0.89
N GLU A 108 13.28 -3.77 -1.05
CA GLU A 108 13.63 -4.81 -0.09
C GLU A 108 15.12 -4.75 0.21
N GLY A 109 15.50 -4.71 1.49
CA GLY A 109 16.92 -4.66 1.85
C GLY A 109 17.17 -4.44 3.33
N PRO A 110 18.45 -4.32 3.73
CA PRO A 110 18.82 -4.06 5.10
C PRO A 110 18.42 -2.64 5.53
N VAL A 111 17.93 -2.54 6.78
CA VAL A 111 17.67 -1.24 7.41
C VAL A 111 19.01 -0.57 7.74
N THR A 112 19.15 0.68 7.32
CA THR A 112 20.27 1.55 7.63
C THR A 112 19.79 2.93 8.06
N GLN A 113 20.63 3.72 8.71
CA GLN A 113 20.36 5.11 9.11
C GLN A 113 18.98 5.27 9.78
N LEU A 114 18.68 4.41 10.75
CA LEU A 114 17.43 4.48 11.50
C LEU A 114 17.45 5.72 12.41
N ASP A 115 16.47 6.60 12.23
CA ASP A 115 16.17 7.74 13.11
C ASP A 115 14.74 7.61 13.65
N VAL A 116 14.64 7.06 14.86
CA VAL A 116 13.35 6.83 15.53
C VAL A 116 12.63 8.16 15.82
N ALA A 117 13.38 9.21 16.20
CA ALA A 117 12.80 10.50 16.54
C ALA A 117 12.23 11.22 15.31
N ALA A 118 12.91 11.11 14.16
CA ALA A 118 12.42 11.64 12.90
C ALA A 118 11.37 10.73 12.22
N GLY A 119 11.21 9.50 12.67
CA GLY A 119 10.33 8.51 12.04
C GLY A 119 10.84 8.08 10.67
N THR A 120 12.16 7.95 10.50
CA THR A 120 12.76 7.62 9.21
C THR A 120 13.83 6.54 9.30
N PHE A 121 14.02 5.82 8.21
CA PHE A 121 15.14 4.90 8.01
C PHE A 121 15.48 4.80 6.52
N VAL A 122 16.60 4.16 6.20
CA VAL A 122 17.05 4.01 4.81
C VAL A 122 17.15 2.54 4.44
N VAL A 123 16.64 2.19 3.26
CA VAL A 123 16.78 0.87 2.62
C VAL A 123 17.34 1.07 1.23
N LEU A 124 18.48 0.44 0.93
CA LEU A 124 19.18 0.56 -0.38
C LEU A 124 19.32 2.02 -0.88
N GLY A 125 19.58 2.96 0.03
CA GLY A 125 19.74 4.39 -0.30
C GLY A 125 18.43 5.16 -0.44
N GLN A 126 17.28 4.52 -0.31
CA GLN A 126 15.98 5.18 -0.31
C GLN A 126 15.55 5.51 1.12
N THR A 127 15.18 6.77 1.37
CA THR A 127 14.66 7.18 2.66
C THR A 127 13.19 6.80 2.76
N VAL A 128 12.86 5.99 3.77
CA VAL A 128 11.49 5.61 4.10
C VAL A 128 11.04 6.45 5.28
N ARG A 129 9.85 7.02 5.17
CA ARG A 129 9.19 7.77 6.24
C ARG A 129 8.04 6.95 6.82
N VAL A 130 8.08 6.76 8.12
CA VAL A 130 7.01 6.13 8.91
C VAL A 130 5.98 7.19 9.29
N THR A 131 4.69 6.84 9.20
CA THR A 131 3.57 7.68 9.61
C THR A 131 2.62 6.89 10.51
N SER A 132 1.59 7.54 11.04
CA SER A 132 0.55 6.86 11.82
C SER A 132 -0.26 5.84 11.02
N ALA A 133 -0.16 5.87 9.69
CA ALA A 133 -0.79 4.91 8.78
C ALA A 133 0.15 3.77 8.36
N THR A 134 1.39 3.76 8.84
CA THR A 134 2.33 2.66 8.58
C THR A 134 1.96 1.43 9.40
N HIS A 135 1.87 0.30 8.75
CA HIS A 135 1.68 -1.00 9.38
C HIS A 135 3.01 -1.76 9.39
N PHE A 136 3.36 -2.29 10.55
CA PHE A 136 4.52 -3.16 10.73
C PHE A 136 4.03 -4.60 10.84
N ASP A 137 4.74 -5.51 10.19
CA ASP A 137 4.48 -6.94 10.33
C ASP A 137 4.69 -7.38 11.79
N ASP A 138 3.92 -8.37 12.26
CA ASP A 138 3.97 -8.90 13.62
C ASP A 138 5.32 -9.54 13.96
N ASP A 139 6.10 -9.92 12.94
CA ASP A 139 7.47 -10.41 13.09
C ASP A 139 8.47 -9.32 13.49
N ILE A 140 8.11 -8.04 13.34
CA ILE A 140 8.92 -6.90 13.79
C ILE A 140 8.54 -6.60 15.25
N VAL A 141 9.47 -6.80 16.17
CA VAL A 141 9.21 -6.68 17.62
C VAL A 141 10.11 -5.60 18.23
N PRO A 142 9.55 -4.55 18.83
CA PRO A 142 8.12 -4.20 18.85
C PRO A 142 7.60 -3.84 17.46
N SER A 143 6.29 -4.00 17.22
CA SER A 143 5.65 -3.73 15.92
C SER A 143 5.52 -2.21 15.68
N ASN A 144 6.66 -1.55 15.60
CA ASN A 144 6.82 -0.12 15.36
C ASN A 144 8.24 0.17 14.84
N ILE A 145 8.58 1.44 14.64
CA ILE A 145 9.90 1.85 14.12
C ILE A 145 11.07 1.42 15.02
N GLU A 146 10.88 1.28 16.34
CA GLU A 146 11.94 0.84 17.25
C GLU A 146 12.35 -0.62 16.98
N GLY A 147 11.40 -1.47 16.55
CA GLY A 147 11.67 -2.85 16.17
C GLY A 147 12.61 -2.99 14.97
N LEU A 148 12.80 -1.92 14.21
CA LEU A 148 13.74 -1.90 13.09
C LEU A 148 15.21 -1.81 13.52
N ALA A 149 15.48 -1.58 14.80
CA ALA A 149 16.84 -1.54 15.35
C ALA A 149 17.52 -2.92 15.43
N ALA A 150 16.82 -4.00 15.14
CA ALA A 150 17.37 -5.35 15.17
C ALA A 150 18.54 -5.51 14.20
N PRO A 151 19.72 -5.99 14.66
CA PRO A 151 20.90 -6.11 13.81
C PRO A 151 20.67 -7.04 12.61
N GLY A 152 21.03 -6.56 11.41
CA GLY A 152 20.93 -7.35 10.18
C GLY A 152 19.50 -7.61 9.72
N LEU A 153 18.54 -6.83 10.20
CA LEU A 153 17.15 -6.89 9.74
C LEU A 153 17.06 -6.52 8.26
N ILE A 154 16.45 -7.39 7.49
CA ILE A 154 16.04 -7.14 6.11
C ILE A 154 14.53 -6.88 6.14
N VAL A 155 14.11 -5.78 5.55
CA VAL A 155 12.71 -5.40 5.45
C VAL A 155 12.28 -5.31 4.00
N GLU A 156 11.04 -5.63 3.78
CA GLU A 156 10.29 -5.38 2.55
C GLU A 156 9.37 -4.19 2.80
N VAL A 157 9.46 -3.17 1.98
CA VAL A 157 8.69 -1.93 2.12
C VAL A 157 7.73 -1.79 0.96
N SER A 158 6.47 -1.53 1.30
CA SER A 158 5.45 -1.13 0.35
C SER A 158 4.87 0.23 0.75
N GLY A 159 4.77 1.16 -0.19
CA GLY A 159 4.35 2.52 0.11
C GLY A 159 4.12 3.37 -1.13
N PHE A 160 4.13 4.67 -0.94
CA PHE A 160 4.02 5.63 -2.03
C PHE A 160 5.29 6.47 -2.11
N GLN A 161 5.75 6.72 -3.32
CA GLN A 161 6.85 7.65 -3.54
C GLN A 161 6.38 9.08 -3.26
N THR A 162 7.14 9.80 -2.45
CA THR A 162 6.94 11.23 -2.23
C THR A 162 7.94 12.02 -3.05
N ALA A 163 7.49 13.09 -3.70
CA ALA A 163 8.41 14.04 -4.32
C ALA A 163 9.29 14.69 -3.23
N ASN A 164 10.58 14.76 -3.48
CA ASN A 164 11.53 15.50 -2.65
C ASN A 164 11.34 17.00 -2.82
#